data_bdf7bda6db402bb5b92d894347bd89a4
#
_entry.id   bdf7bda6db402bb5b92d894347bd89a4
#
_cell.length_a   1.000
_cell.length_b   1.000
_cell.length_c   1.000
_cell.angle_alpha   90.00
_cell.angle_beta   90.00
_cell.angle_gamma   90.00
#
_symmetry.space_group_name_H-M   'P 1'
#
loop_
_entity.id
_entity.type
_entity.pdbx_description
1 polymer ?
#
loop_
_entity_poly.entity_id
_entity_poly.type
_entity_poly.pdbx_seq_one_letter_code
_entity_poly.pdbx_strand_id
1 'polypeptide(L)'
;MKMKKMILTGAVLAATTLTSLTNVQADTTFKDVPTDHWSYKAIMDLKEKNIVAGYGNGIFGFGDSITRGQVARLLYVYLKPVDADAKFQNPFTDIKGSMFEKEILAITKAGIMSGYGDGKFGPNEVLNREQLAAVLTQAFQLKTTTVTTFKDVDKNYWATKAISAVQESKIAAGTGSNLFEPKRVVTREQYAQFLYNGIKSVNKPETKPETKPETKPETKPETKPETKPETKPETKPETKPETKPETK
;
A
#
# COMPACT_ATOMS: atom_id res chain seq x y z
N MET A 1 79.83 54.41 18.73
CA MET A 1 79.71 52.98 18.65
C MET A 1 78.26 52.65 18.20
N LYS A 2 78.06 52.30 16.91
CA LYS A 2 76.75 52.07 16.32
C LYS A 2 76.57 50.59 16.20
N MET A 3 75.61 50.03 16.96
CA MET A 3 75.23 48.61 16.82
C MET A 3 74.25 48.43 15.66
N LYS A 4 74.68 47.62 14.67
CA LYS A 4 73.80 47.16 13.58
C LYS A 4 72.85 46.07 14.06
N LYS A 5 71.55 46.31 13.95
CA LYS A 5 70.53 45.29 14.13
C LYS A 5 70.49 44.43 12.86
N MET A 6 70.74 43.14 13.02
CA MET A 6 70.51 42.11 12.01
C MET A 6 69.08 41.65 12.08
N ILE A 7 68.33 41.87 11.02
CA ILE A 7 66.97 41.36 10.89
C ILE A 7 67.04 39.98 10.22
N LEU A 8 66.71 38.94 10.97
CA LEU A 8 66.59 37.55 10.48
C LEU A 8 65.20 37.33 9.93
N THR A 9 65.04 37.32 8.62
CA THR A 9 63.77 36.99 7.93
C THR A 9 63.63 35.49 7.86
N GLY A 10 62.82 34.90 8.77
CA GLY A 10 62.43 33.52 8.70
C GLY A 10 61.27 33.34 7.72
N ALA A 11 61.49 32.64 6.62
CA ALA A 11 60.48 32.21 5.69
C ALA A 11 59.75 30.98 6.29
N VAL A 12 58.50 31.17 6.74
CA VAL A 12 57.62 30.06 7.14
C VAL A 12 57.02 29.47 5.85
N LEU A 13 57.48 28.28 5.45
CA LEU A 13 56.85 27.48 4.41
C LEU A 13 55.58 26.84 5.03
N ALA A 14 54.42 27.40 4.74
CA ALA A 14 53.15 26.76 5.06
C ALA A 14 52.89 25.64 4.04
N ALA A 15 53.15 24.40 4.45
CA ALA A 15 52.74 23.23 3.70
C ALA A 15 51.19 23.06 3.86
N THR A 16 50.44 23.52 2.88
CA THR A 16 49.02 23.24 2.76
C THR A 16 48.85 21.78 2.33
N THR A 17 48.58 20.90 3.30
CA THR A 17 48.10 19.54 3.00
C THR A 17 46.69 19.65 2.46
N LEU A 18 46.51 19.52 1.15
CA LEU A 18 45.23 19.28 0.53
C LEU A 18 44.75 17.90 0.99
N THR A 19 43.96 17.86 2.05
CA THR A 19 43.15 16.66 2.35
C THR A 19 42.06 16.59 1.29
N SER A 20 42.23 15.72 0.30
CA SER A 20 41.16 15.32 -0.61
C SER A 20 40.07 14.70 0.24
N LEU A 21 38.97 15.43 0.44
CA LEU A 21 37.72 14.87 0.93
C LEU A 21 37.25 13.89 -0.16
N THR A 22 37.64 12.63 -0.03
CA THR A 22 36.98 11.57 -0.76
C THR A 22 35.52 11.57 -0.29
N ASN A 23 34.64 12.09 -1.14
CA ASN A 23 33.21 11.83 -0.99
C ASN A 23 33.04 10.33 -1.02
N VAL A 24 33.00 9.71 0.16
CA VAL A 24 32.50 8.35 0.31
C VAL A 24 31.00 8.46 0.02
N GLN A 25 30.67 8.31 -1.25
CA GLN A 25 29.28 8.13 -1.66
C GLN A 25 28.82 6.85 -0.96
N ALA A 26 28.04 7.00 0.09
CA ALA A 26 27.46 5.85 0.76
C ALA A 26 26.77 5.01 -0.30
N ASP A 27 27.08 3.72 -0.35
CA ASP A 27 26.46 2.77 -1.28
C ASP A 27 24.95 2.89 -1.13
N THR A 28 24.30 3.49 -2.13
CA THR A 28 22.87 3.80 -2.08
C THR A 28 22.01 2.58 -2.36
N THR A 29 22.60 1.44 -2.66
CA THR A 29 21.92 0.21 -3.01
C THR A 29 21.92 -0.82 -1.87
N PHE A 30 20.99 -1.76 -1.91
CA PHE A 30 21.05 -2.96 -1.08
C PHE A 30 21.67 -4.10 -1.88
N LYS A 31 22.63 -4.81 -1.27
CA LYS A 31 23.43 -5.85 -1.91
C LYS A 31 22.64 -7.13 -2.17
N ASP A 32 21.61 -7.38 -1.37
CA ASP A 32 20.78 -8.57 -1.39
C ASP A 32 19.49 -8.41 -2.21
N VAL A 33 19.26 -7.24 -2.84
CA VAL A 33 18.08 -7.00 -3.67
C VAL A 33 18.47 -7.09 -5.14
N PRO A 34 17.97 -8.12 -5.90
CA PRO A 34 18.25 -8.23 -7.33
C PRO A 34 17.74 -7.02 -8.11
N THR A 35 18.57 -6.45 -8.98
CA THR A 35 18.27 -5.21 -9.70
C THR A 35 17.15 -5.37 -10.74
N ASP A 36 16.93 -6.56 -11.23
CA ASP A 36 15.88 -6.95 -12.19
C ASP A 36 14.58 -7.40 -11.50
N HIS A 37 14.56 -7.45 -10.15
CA HIS A 37 13.37 -7.87 -9.42
C HIS A 37 12.30 -6.77 -9.45
N TRP A 38 11.04 -7.16 -9.60
CA TRP A 38 9.88 -6.23 -9.69
C TRP A 38 9.76 -5.25 -8.53
N SER A 39 10.25 -5.60 -7.33
CA SER A 39 10.21 -4.74 -6.14
C SER A 39 11.43 -3.81 -6.02
N TYR A 40 12.46 -3.97 -6.85
CA TYR A 40 13.70 -3.21 -6.74
C TYR A 40 13.45 -1.70 -6.67
N LYS A 41 12.70 -1.19 -7.66
CA LYS A 41 12.38 0.25 -7.70
C LYS A 41 11.65 0.71 -6.44
N ALA A 42 10.68 -0.05 -5.95
CA ALA A 42 9.93 0.31 -4.75
C ALA A 42 10.84 0.37 -3.51
N ILE A 43 11.72 -0.63 -3.35
CA ILE A 43 12.67 -0.68 -2.23
C ILE A 43 13.63 0.50 -2.28
N MET A 44 14.19 0.83 -3.45
CA MET A 44 15.14 1.94 -3.58
C MET A 44 14.47 3.30 -3.36
N ASP A 45 13.27 3.53 -3.91
CA ASP A 45 12.51 4.76 -3.69
C ASP A 45 12.15 4.95 -2.19
N LEU A 46 11.81 3.87 -1.48
CA LEU A 46 11.53 3.92 -0.04
C LEU A 46 12.80 4.12 0.79
N LYS A 47 13.95 3.58 0.36
CA LYS A 47 15.26 3.83 0.97
C LYS A 47 15.65 5.30 0.83
N GLU A 48 15.55 5.86 -0.36
CA GLU A 48 15.85 7.28 -0.63
C GLU A 48 15.01 8.22 0.25
N LYS A 49 13.75 7.87 0.48
CA LYS A 49 12.85 8.60 1.39
C LYS A 49 13.08 8.31 2.89
N ASN A 50 14.09 7.52 3.23
CA ASN A 50 14.39 7.08 4.60
C ASN A 50 13.20 6.35 5.29
N ILE A 51 12.30 5.76 4.52
CA ILE A 51 11.21 4.93 5.06
C ILE A 51 11.71 3.53 5.36
N VAL A 52 12.59 2.99 4.51
CA VAL A 52 13.22 1.67 4.66
C VAL A 52 14.71 1.82 4.93
N ALA A 53 15.21 1.22 5.99
CA ALA A 53 16.62 1.26 6.38
C ALA A 53 17.38 -0.07 6.20
N GLY A 54 16.69 -1.19 6.06
CA GLY A 54 17.31 -2.54 6.07
C GLY A 54 17.90 -2.93 7.44
N TYR A 55 18.75 -3.96 7.46
CA TYR A 55 19.39 -4.50 8.67
C TYR A 55 20.78 -3.93 8.95
N GLY A 56 21.23 -2.99 8.14
CA GLY A 56 22.62 -2.50 8.17
C GLY A 56 23.51 -3.19 7.14
N ASN A 57 24.75 -2.70 7.00
CA ASN A 57 25.78 -3.25 6.11
C ASN A 57 25.34 -3.42 4.63
N GLY A 58 24.35 -2.66 4.20
CA GLY A 58 23.80 -2.75 2.85
C GLY A 58 22.86 -3.94 2.64
N ILE A 59 22.31 -4.52 3.69
CA ILE A 59 21.37 -5.64 3.64
C ILE A 59 19.95 -5.14 3.87
N PHE A 60 19.04 -5.47 2.95
CA PHE A 60 17.61 -5.20 3.07
C PHE A 60 16.88 -6.28 3.86
N GLY A 61 17.30 -7.54 3.74
CA GLY A 61 16.60 -8.73 4.20
C GLY A 61 15.62 -9.24 3.13
N PHE A 62 16.09 -9.32 1.88
CA PHE A 62 15.30 -9.79 0.75
C PHE A 62 14.90 -11.27 0.95
N GLY A 63 13.62 -11.57 0.77
CA GLY A 63 13.06 -12.91 1.00
C GLY A 63 12.65 -13.21 2.45
N ASP A 64 13.08 -12.40 3.42
CA ASP A 64 12.66 -12.58 4.81
C ASP A 64 11.18 -12.23 5.01
N SER A 65 10.55 -12.95 5.92
CA SER A 65 9.18 -12.60 6.36
C SER A 65 9.19 -11.31 7.16
N ILE A 66 8.19 -10.44 6.94
CA ILE A 66 8.07 -9.20 7.70
C ILE A 66 7.26 -9.41 8.97
N THR A 67 7.75 -8.86 10.10
CA THR A 67 7.06 -8.94 11.39
C THR A 67 6.11 -7.76 11.60
N ARG A 68 5.14 -7.93 12.51
CA ARG A 68 4.17 -6.88 12.88
C ARG A 68 4.85 -5.64 13.47
N GLY A 69 5.88 -5.81 14.28
CA GLY A 69 6.68 -4.70 14.82
C GLY A 69 7.41 -3.93 13.71
N GLN A 70 7.97 -4.61 12.73
CA GLN A 70 8.61 -3.98 11.57
C GLN A 70 7.59 -3.19 10.73
N VAL A 71 6.40 -3.74 10.50
CA VAL A 71 5.32 -3.03 9.80
C VAL A 71 4.90 -1.77 10.57
N ALA A 72 4.71 -1.86 11.90
CA ALA A 72 4.40 -0.71 12.74
C ALA A 72 5.46 0.39 12.62
N ARG A 73 6.76 0.01 12.65
CA ARG A 73 7.88 0.94 12.46
C ARG A 73 7.85 1.64 11.11
N LEU A 74 7.65 0.90 10.01
CA LEU A 74 7.66 1.47 8.67
C LEU A 74 6.47 2.42 8.44
N LEU A 75 5.28 2.05 8.93
CA LEU A 75 4.11 2.92 8.91
C LEU A 75 4.27 4.16 9.79
N TYR A 76 4.90 4.02 10.98
CA TYR A 76 5.20 5.15 11.85
C TYR A 76 6.12 6.17 11.15
N VAL A 77 7.18 5.70 10.49
CA VAL A 77 8.12 6.57 9.76
C VAL A 77 7.43 7.31 8.62
N TYR A 78 6.55 6.64 7.91
CA TYR A 78 5.84 7.23 6.77
C TYR A 78 4.73 8.19 7.20
N LEU A 79 3.85 7.75 8.10
CA LEU A 79 2.64 8.49 8.47
C LEU A 79 2.89 9.57 9.53
N LYS A 80 3.97 9.43 10.30
CA LYS A 80 4.35 10.34 11.39
C LYS A 80 3.18 10.65 12.34
N PRO A 81 2.50 9.61 12.86
CA PRO A 81 1.40 9.82 13.80
C PRO A 81 1.90 10.48 15.08
N VAL A 82 0.98 11.08 15.83
CA VAL A 82 1.31 11.63 17.15
C VAL A 82 1.69 10.49 18.09
N ASP A 83 2.83 10.62 18.75
CA ASP A 83 3.30 9.64 19.74
C ASP A 83 2.25 9.39 20.84
N ALA A 84 2.29 8.19 21.39
CA ALA A 84 1.52 7.89 22.58
C ALA A 84 2.10 8.67 23.78
N ASP A 85 1.28 9.45 24.45
CA ASP A 85 1.62 10.19 25.66
C ASP A 85 1.31 9.36 26.92
N ALA A 86 1.67 9.89 28.09
CA ALA A 86 1.46 9.21 29.37
C ALA A 86 -0.03 8.91 29.70
N LYS A 87 -0.97 9.53 28.97
CA LYS A 87 -2.42 9.28 29.15
C LYS A 87 -2.90 8.11 28.32
N PHE A 88 -2.15 7.72 27.28
CA PHE A 88 -2.49 6.56 26.48
C PHE A 88 -2.15 5.28 27.24
N GLN A 89 -3.17 4.56 27.66
CA GLN A 89 -2.99 3.26 28.31
C GLN A 89 -2.53 2.23 27.31
N ASN A 90 -1.36 1.63 27.55
CA ASN A 90 -0.86 0.54 26.74
C ASN A 90 -1.78 -0.68 26.85
N PRO A 91 -2.44 -1.11 25.75
CA PRO A 91 -3.34 -2.26 25.81
C PRO A 91 -2.60 -3.61 25.71
N PHE A 92 -1.26 -3.62 25.58
CA PHE A 92 -0.48 -4.82 25.28
C PHE A 92 0.47 -5.20 26.40
N THR A 93 0.57 -6.50 26.67
CA THR A 93 1.45 -7.06 27.69
C THR A 93 2.79 -7.52 27.13
N ASP A 94 2.92 -7.64 25.81
CA ASP A 94 4.05 -8.30 25.12
C ASP A 94 4.96 -7.36 24.33
N ILE A 95 4.75 -6.04 24.41
CA ILE A 95 5.58 -5.06 23.68
C ILE A 95 6.64 -4.39 24.56
N LYS A 96 6.57 -4.55 25.88
CA LYS A 96 7.53 -3.94 26.81
C LYS A 96 8.95 -4.42 26.50
N GLY A 97 9.85 -3.47 26.24
CA GLY A 97 11.23 -3.77 25.86
C GLY A 97 11.42 -4.17 24.40
N SER A 98 10.36 -4.20 23.60
CA SER A 98 10.49 -4.29 22.14
C SER A 98 11.16 -3.05 21.58
N MET A 99 12.06 -3.22 20.61
CA MET A 99 12.67 -2.08 19.89
C MET A 99 11.63 -1.23 19.13
N PHE A 100 10.41 -1.72 18.98
CA PHE A 100 9.30 -1.06 18.28
C PHE A 100 8.18 -0.61 19.24
N GLU A 101 8.40 -0.61 20.56
CA GLU A 101 7.36 -0.30 21.54
C GLU A 101 6.72 1.06 21.28
N LYS A 102 7.54 2.09 21.06
CA LYS A 102 7.08 3.45 20.76
C LYS A 102 6.20 3.51 19.51
N GLU A 103 6.68 2.92 18.43
CA GLU A 103 5.98 2.92 17.13
C GLU A 103 4.69 2.12 17.18
N ILE A 104 4.69 0.98 17.87
CA ILE A 104 3.50 0.16 18.08
C ILE A 104 2.43 0.97 18.82
N LEU A 105 2.78 1.65 19.90
CA LEU A 105 1.83 2.46 20.68
C LEU A 105 1.27 3.62 19.85
N ALA A 106 2.10 4.31 19.08
CA ALA A 106 1.68 5.42 18.23
C ALA A 106 0.73 4.97 17.11
N ILE A 107 1.06 3.88 16.43
CA ILE A 107 0.24 3.29 15.35
C ILE A 107 -1.08 2.71 15.89
N THR A 108 -1.06 2.18 17.12
CA THR A 108 -2.27 1.71 17.80
C THR A 108 -3.16 2.87 18.22
N LYS A 109 -2.59 3.93 18.82
CA LYS A 109 -3.31 5.16 19.17
C LYS A 109 -3.96 5.81 17.94
N ALA A 110 -3.30 5.73 16.79
CA ALA A 110 -3.83 6.22 15.52
C ALA A 110 -4.90 5.29 14.88
N GLY A 111 -5.22 4.13 15.49
CA GLY A 111 -6.22 3.19 14.98
C GLY A 111 -5.79 2.41 13.73
N ILE A 112 -4.49 2.38 13.42
CA ILE A 112 -3.97 1.75 12.19
C ILE A 112 -3.71 0.27 12.39
N MET A 113 -3.14 -0.12 13.52
CA MET A 113 -2.94 -1.52 13.90
C MET A 113 -3.50 -1.77 15.30
N SER A 114 -4.09 -2.94 15.50
CA SER A 114 -4.56 -3.43 16.79
C SER A 114 -3.88 -4.76 17.14
N GLY A 115 -4.02 -5.19 18.39
CA GLY A 115 -3.63 -6.52 18.82
C GLY A 115 -4.66 -7.59 18.44
N TYR A 116 -4.47 -8.78 19.00
CA TYR A 116 -5.31 -9.96 18.74
C TYR A 116 -6.56 -10.05 19.64
N GLY A 117 -6.76 -9.08 20.55
CA GLY A 117 -7.92 -9.05 21.44
C GLY A 117 -7.69 -9.72 22.80
N ASP A 118 -6.55 -10.35 23.02
CA ASP A 118 -6.12 -11.00 24.26
C ASP A 118 -5.08 -10.21 25.06
N GLY A 119 -4.93 -8.92 24.76
CA GLY A 119 -3.90 -8.07 25.37
C GLY A 119 -2.51 -8.26 24.78
N LYS A 120 -2.40 -8.88 23.60
CA LYS A 120 -1.12 -9.06 22.88
C LYS A 120 -1.14 -8.36 21.54
N PHE A 121 0.01 -7.80 21.19
CA PHE A 121 0.28 -7.24 19.86
C PHE A 121 0.96 -8.22 18.92
N GLY A 122 1.84 -9.09 19.44
CA GLY A 122 2.65 -10.01 18.65
C GLY A 122 3.76 -9.31 17.85
N PRO A 123 4.68 -8.53 18.46
CA PRO A 123 5.64 -7.71 17.72
C PRO A 123 6.58 -8.52 16.82
N ASN A 124 6.88 -9.76 17.19
CA ASN A 124 7.74 -10.67 16.44
C ASN A 124 6.98 -11.64 15.51
N GLU A 125 5.67 -11.61 15.54
CA GLU A 125 4.87 -12.45 14.67
C GLU A 125 4.83 -11.89 13.25
N VAL A 126 4.85 -12.79 12.26
CA VAL A 126 4.80 -12.43 10.84
C VAL A 126 3.36 -12.15 10.40
N LEU A 127 3.19 -11.24 9.44
CA LEU A 127 1.89 -11.00 8.85
C LEU A 127 1.64 -11.91 7.66
N ASN A 128 0.38 -12.30 7.51
CA ASN A 128 -0.12 -12.81 6.25
C ASN A 128 -0.76 -11.70 5.39
N ARG A 129 -1.13 -12.02 4.16
CA ARG A 129 -1.60 -11.04 3.17
C ARG A 129 -2.93 -10.40 3.54
N GLU A 130 -3.85 -11.14 4.17
CA GLU A 130 -5.13 -10.59 4.62
C GLU A 130 -4.97 -9.60 5.78
N GLN A 131 -4.08 -9.91 6.73
CA GLN A 131 -3.76 -9.00 7.84
C GLN A 131 -3.11 -7.73 7.30
N LEU A 132 -2.19 -7.86 6.34
CA LEU A 132 -1.58 -6.71 5.71
C LEU A 132 -2.61 -5.87 4.93
N ALA A 133 -3.54 -6.49 4.21
CA ALA A 133 -4.61 -5.76 3.53
C ALA A 133 -5.44 -4.93 4.52
N ALA A 134 -5.79 -5.49 5.69
CA ALA A 134 -6.50 -4.76 6.74
C ALA A 134 -5.70 -3.57 7.26
N VAL A 135 -4.40 -3.77 7.56
CA VAL A 135 -3.51 -2.71 8.03
C VAL A 135 -3.37 -1.59 7.00
N LEU A 136 -3.14 -1.91 5.72
CA LEU A 136 -3.00 -0.91 4.66
C LEU A 136 -4.31 -0.16 4.39
N THR A 137 -5.45 -0.84 4.53
CA THR A 137 -6.77 -0.20 4.42
C THR A 137 -6.93 0.90 5.47
N GLN A 138 -6.53 0.64 6.71
CA GLN A 138 -6.55 1.66 7.78
C GLN A 138 -5.49 2.75 7.54
N ALA A 139 -4.26 2.35 7.23
CA ALA A 139 -3.14 3.27 7.04
C ALA A 139 -3.38 4.32 5.95
N PHE A 140 -4.03 3.92 4.86
CA PHE A 140 -4.33 4.77 3.71
C PHE A 140 -5.80 5.21 3.64
N GLN A 141 -6.61 4.90 4.67
CA GLN A 141 -8.03 5.24 4.75
C GLN A 141 -8.82 4.82 3.50
N LEU A 142 -8.50 3.62 2.99
CA LEU A 142 -9.08 3.12 1.76
C LEU A 142 -10.57 2.80 1.95
N LYS A 143 -11.33 3.08 0.90
CA LYS A 143 -12.74 2.67 0.79
C LYS A 143 -12.86 1.75 -0.40
N THR A 144 -13.82 0.82 -0.34
CA THR A 144 -14.16 -0.02 -1.46
C THR A 144 -15.61 0.22 -1.87
N THR A 145 -15.85 0.25 -3.17
CA THR A 145 -17.18 0.31 -3.79
C THR A 145 -17.50 -0.98 -4.55
N THR A 146 -16.51 -1.82 -4.73
CA THR A 146 -16.61 -3.07 -5.49
C THR A 146 -16.36 -4.29 -4.61
N VAL A 147 -16.75 -5.45 -5.11
CA VAL A 147 -16.43 -6.74 -4.49
C VAL A 147 -15.16 -7.28 -5.13
N THR A 148 -14.31 -7.94 -4.34
CA THR A 148 -13.12 -8.60 -4.88
C THR A 148 -13.48 -9.65 -5.93
N THR A 149 -12.64 -9.78 -6.94
CA THR A 149 -12.76 -10.79 -7.99
C THR A 149 -11.93 -12.04 -7.73
N PHE A 150 -11.17 -12.09 -6.64
CA PHE A 150 -10.33 -13.24 -6.28
C PHE A 150 -11.18 -14.46 -5.92
N LYS A 151 -10.85 -15.61 -6.52
CA LYS A 151 -11.63 -16.87 -6.39
C LYS A 151 -11.52 -17.50 -5.00
N ASP A 152 -10.43 -17.23 -4.29
CA ASP A 152 -10.10 -17.77 -2.98
C ASP A 152 -10.51 -16.85 -1.81
N VAL A 153 -11.31 -15.82 -2.10
CA VAL A 153 -11.83 -14.88 -1.11
C VAL A 153 -13.37 -14.92 -1.12
N ASP A 154 -13.96 -15.58 -0.13
CA ASP A 154 -15.41 -15.62 0.03
C ASP A 154 -15.96 -14.23 0.33
N LYS A 155 -17.15 -13.92 -0.20
CA LYS A 155 -17.82 -12.63 -0.01
C LYS A 155 -18.10 -12.27 1.44
N ASN A 156 -18.29 -13.28 2.30
CA ASN A 156 -18.56 -13.12 3.73
C ASN A 156 -17.31 -13.27 4.59
N TYR A 157 -16.12 -13.42 3.98
CA TYR A 157 -14.88 -13.55 4.72
C TYR A 157 -14.53 -12.23 5.44
N TRP A 158 -13.97 -12.32 6.64
CA TRP A 158 -13.68 -11.14 7.46
C TRP A 158 -12.83 -10.07 6.76
N ALA A 159 -11.86 -10.51 5.95
CA ALA A 159 -10.92 -9.64 5.28
C ALA A 159 -11.39 -9.16 3.89
N THR A 160 -12.55 -9.61 3.40
CA THR A 160 -12.99 -9.35 2.02
C THR A 160 -13.04 -7.86 1.69
N LYS A 161 -13.57 -7.04 2.59
CA LYS A 161 -13.62 -5.58 2.39
C LYS A 161 -12.22 -4.97 2.26
N ALA A 162 -11.30 -5.39 3.11
CA ALA A 162 -9.93 -4.89 3.06
C ALA A 162 -9.18 -5.38 1.80
N ILE A 163 -9.37 -6.65 1.42
CA ILE A 163 -8.80 -7.20 0.19
C ILE A 163 -9.36 -6.48 -1.04
N SER A 164 -10.67 -6.22 -1.07
CA SER A 164 -11.29 -5.44 -2.15
C SER A 164 -10.74 -4.01 -2.22
N ALA A 165 -10.56 -3.36 -1.07
CA ALA A 165 -10.03 -2.00 -1.00
C ALA A 165 -8.59 -1.90 -1.54
N VAL A 166 -7.69 -2.81 -1.14
CA VAL A 166 -6.31 -2.82 -1.67
C VAL A 166 -6.23 -3.25 -3.12
N GLN A 167 -7.16 -4.09 -3.61
CA GLN A 167 -7.28 -4.46 -5.02
C GLN A 167 -7.74 -3.27 -5.86
N GLU A 168 -8.83 -2.61 -5.48
CA GLU A 168 -9.42 -1.45 -6.18
C GLU A 168 -8.42 -0.29 -6.24
N SER A 169 -7.73 -0.02 -5.15
CA SER A 169 -6.68 1.01 -5.05
C SER A 169 -5.37 0.62 -5.75
N LYS A 170 -5.28 -0.57 -6.35
CA LYS A 170 -4.06 -1.10 -7.01
C LYS A 170 -2.84 -1.18 -6.08
N ILE A 171 -3.06 -1.28 -4.78
CA ILE A 171 -2.00 -1.43 -3.78
C ILE A 171 -1.46 -2.84 -3.78
N ALA A 172 -2.35 -3.84 -3.78
CA ALA A 172 -2.01 -5.25 -3.83
C ALA A 172 -2.68 -5.93 -5.01
N ALA A 173 -1.90 -6.66 -5.79
CA ALA A 173 -2.37 -7.56 -6.83
C ALA A 173 -2.51 -8.99 -6.29
N GLY A 174 -3.17 -9.85 -7.06
CA GLY A 174 -3.16 -11.30 -6.82
C GLY A 174 -1.79 -11.92 -7.10
N THR A 175 -1.67 -13.19 -6.75
CA THR A 175 -0.44 -13.99 -6.91
C THR A 175 -0.40 -14.76 -8.24
N GLY A 176 -1.44 -14.63 -9.03
CA GLY A 176 -1.66 -15.34 -10.28
C GLY A 176 -2.96 -16.15 -10.25
N SER A 177 -3.41 -16.66 -11.38
CA SER A 177 -4.61 -17.49 -11.53
C SER A 177 -5.87 -16.93 -10.86
N ASN A 178 -5.93 -15.62 -10.68
CA ASN A 178 -6.99 -14.88 -9.97
C ASN A 178 -7.12 -15.28 -8.49
N LEU A 179 -5.98 -15.51 -7.81
CA LEU A 179 -5.88 -15.81 -6.38
C LEU A 179 -5.26 -14.64 -5.63
N PHE A 180 -5.74 -14.40 -4.41
CA PHE A 180 -5.14 -13.46 -3.47
C PHE A 180 -4.18 -14.15 -2.50
N GLU A 181 -4.44 -15.39 -2.16
CA GLU A 181 -3.73 -16.19 -1.14
C GLU A 181 -3.74 -15.50 0.24
N PRO A 182 -4.90 -15.32 0.88
CA PRO A 182 -5.04 -14.53 2.10
C PRO A 182 -4.11 -14.95 3.23
N LYS A 183 -3.89 -16.25 3.39
CA LYS A 183 -3.08 -16.86 4.47
C LYS A 183 -1.58 -16.88 4.19
N ARG A 184 -1.14 -16.55 2.97
CA ARG A 184 0.28 -16.56 2.62
C ARG A 184 1.03 -15.49 3.41
N VAL A 185 2.15 -15.88 4.00
CA VAL A 185 3.05 -14.97 4.72
C VAL A 185 3.62 -13.93 3.76
N VAL A 186 3.71 -12.69 4.22
CA VAL A 186 4.24 -11.56 3.45
C VAL A 186 5.74 -11.45 3.67
N THR A 187 6.49 -11.34 2.58
CA THR A 187 7.91 -11.04 2.64
C THR A 187 8.17 -9.54 2.68
N ARG A 188 9.39 -9.14 3.07
CA ARG A 188 9.78 -7.72 3.21
C ARG A 188 9.70 -6.97 1.88
N GLU A 189 10.11 -7.59 0.78
CA GLU A 189 10.02 -6.97 -0.55
C GLU A 189 8.57 -6.85 -1.04
N GLN A 190 7.69 -7.79 -0.70
CA GLN A 190 6.26 -7.68 -0.99
C GLN A 190 5.64 -6.53 -0.20
N TYR A 191 5.96 -6.41 1.09
CA TYR A 191 5.49 -5.29 1.90
C TYR A 191 6.00 -3.96 1.36
N ALA A 192 7.28 -3.85 1.00
CA ALA A 192 7.85 -2.63 0.42
C ALA A 192 7.09 -2.21 -0.85
N GLN A 193 6.76 -3.17 -1.72
CA GLN A 193 5.98 -2.88 -2.92
C GLN A 193 4.57 -2.39 -2.59
N PHE A 194 3.88 -3.03 -1.63
CA PHE A 194 2.53 -2.63 -1.24
C PHE A 194 2.52 -1.24 -0.60
N LEU A 195 3.47 -0.96 0.30
CA LEU A 195 3.64 0.36 0.89
C LEU A 195 3.91 1.44 -0.18
N TYR A 196 4.81 1.16 -1.11
CA TYR A 196 5.12 2.05 -2.23
C TYR A 196 3.90 2.36 -3.09
N ASN A 197 3.11 1.33 -3.43
CA ASN A 197 1.88 1.49 -4.20
C ASN A 197 0.85 2.33 -3.43
N GLY A 198 0.71 2.09 -2.11
CA GLY A 198 -0.16 2.87 -1.23
C GLY A 198 0.22 4.35 -1.21
N ILE A 199 1.50 4.65 -1.02
CA ILE A 199 2.03 6.02 -1.06
C ILE A 199 1.71 6.69 -2.40
N LYS A 200 1.85 5.98 -3.51
CA LYS A 200 1.54 6.51 -4.84
C LYS A 200 0.04 6.72 -5.05
N SER A 201 -0.79 5.86 -4.49
CA SER A 201 -2.25 5.95 -4.65
C SER A 201 -2.82 7.21 -4.01
N VAL A 202 -2.32 7.60 -2.82
CA VAL A 202 -2.79 8.81 -2.10
C VAL A 202 -2.16 10.10 -2.61
N ASN A 203 -0.98 10.02 -3.25
CA ASN A 203 -0.29 11.18 -3.83
C ASN A 203 -0.68 11.43 -5.30
N LYS A 204 -1.55 10.60 -5.88
CA LYS A 204 -2.07 10.84 -7.22
C LYS A 204 -3.02 12.04 -7.17
N PRO A 205 -2.82 13.09 -8.00
CA PRO A 205 -3.80 14.16 -8.12
C PRO A 205 -5.16 13.52 -8.45
N GLU A 206 -6.22 13.91 -7.73
CA GLU A 206 -7.58 13.51 -8.10
C GLU A 206 -7.80 13.96 -9.54
N THR A 207 -7.80 13.03 -10.48
CA THR A 207 -8.33 13.29 -11.81
C THR A 207 -9.82 13.49 -11.60
N LYS A 208 -10.25 14.77 -11.62
CA LYS A 208 -11.66 15.14 -11.71
C LYS A 208 -12.32 14.20 -12.72
N PRO A 209 -13.46 13.58 -12.38
CA PRO A 209 -14.16 12.76 -13.36
C PRO A 209 -14.34 13.57 -14.64
N GLU A 210 -13.86 13.08 -15.76
CA GLU A 210 -14.20 13.64 -17.06
C GLU A 210 -15.72 13.58 -17.15
N THR A 211 -16.34 14.74 -17.05
CA THR A 211 -17.75 14.91 -17.42
C THR A 211 -17.83 14.49 -18.87
N LYS A 212 -18.46 13.34 -19.12
CA LYS A 212 -18.88 12.92 -20.45
C LYS A 212 -19.50 14.12 -21.15
N PRO A 213 -19.07 14.48 -22.36
CA PRO A 213 -19.70 15.56 -23.07
C PRO A 213 -21.21 15.28 -23.20
N GLU A 214 -22.03 16.19 -22.69
CA GLU A 214 -23.46 16.16 -22.96
C GLU A 214 -23.64 16.28 -24.47
N THR A 215 -24.09 15.21 -25.08
CA THR A 215 -24.60 15.24 -26.44
C THR A 215 -25.88 16.09 -26.43
N LYS A 216 -25.76 17.29 -26.98
CA LYS A 216 -26.86 18.18 -27.27
C LYS A 216 -27.95 17.42 -28.03
N PRO A 217 -29.24 17.50 -27.64
CA PRO A 217 -30.30 16.86 -28.38
C PRO A 217 -30.40 17.48 -29.77
N GLU A 218 -30.23 16.67 -30.79
CA GLU A 218 -30.61 17.06 -32.16
C GLU A 218 -32.12 17.21 -32.25
N THR A 219 -32.54 18.37 -32.67
CA THR A 219 -33.92 18.73 -32.99
C THR A 219 -34.44 17.88 -34.14
N LYS A 220 -35.46 17.10 -33.87
CA LYS A 220 -36.26 16.34 -34.83
C LYS A 220 -37.09 17.30 -35.70
N PRO A 221 -37.08 17.16 -37.03
CA PRO A 221 -38.06 17.87 -37.86
C PRO A 221 -39.43 17.20 -37.75
N GLU A 222 -40.43 18.06 -37.55
CA GLU A 222 -41.87 17.70 -37.67
C GLU A 222 -42.21 17.28 -39.09
N THR A 223 -42.88 16.15 -39.22
CA THR A 223 -43.75 15.88 -40.39
C THR A 223 -45.10 15.39 -39.92
N LYS A 224 -46.11 16.02 -40.50
CA LYS A 224 -47.56 16.03 -40.30
C LYS A 224 -48.20 14.69 -40.73
N PRO A 225 -49.37 14.33 -40.21
CA PRO A 225 -49.93 12.98 -40.32
C PRO A 225 -50.74 12.72 -41.59
N GLU A 226 -50.71 11.49 -42.11
CA GLU A 226 -51.73 11.01 -43.03
C GLU A 226 -52.32 9.67 -42.59
N THR A 227 -53.59 9.78 -42.39
CA THR A 227 -54.78 8.89 -42.53
C THR A 227 -54.63 7.37 -42.51
N LYS A 228 -55.45 6.83 -41.60
CA LYS A 228 -55.99 5.47 -41.44
C LYS A 228 -56.73 4.98 -42.69
N PRO A 229 -56.82 3.66 -42.98
CA PRO A 229 -58.09 2.99 -42.71
C PRO A 229 -57.96 1.64 -41.95
N GLU A 230 -59.10 1.40 -41.31
CA GLU A 230 -59.48 0.24 -40.54
C GLU A 230 -59.60 -1.04 -41.39
N THR A 231 -59.28 -2.19 -40.80
CA THR A 231 -60.11 -3.40 -40.90
C THR A 231 -59.87 -4.33 -39.71
N LYS A 232 -60.97 -4.78 -39.14
CA LYS A 232 -61.19 -5.72 -38.06
C LYS A 232 -61.66 -7.04 -38.70
N PRO A 233 -61.94 -8.11 -37.93
CA PRO A 233 -61.11 -9.13 -37.26
C PRO A 233 -61.40 -10.54 -37.83
N GLU A 234 -60.69 -11.57 -37.37
CA GLU A 234 -61.25 -12.93 -37.27
C GLU A 234 -60.31 -13.86 -36.51
N THR A 235 -60.81 -14.33 -35.45
CA THR A 235 -61.20 -15.65 -34.92
C THR A 235 -60.08 -16.61 -34.51
N LYS A 236 -60.23 -16.90 -33.20
CA LYS A 236 -59.70 -18.03 -32.44
C LYS A 236 -60.31 -19.36 -33.01
N PRO A 237 -59.63 -20.50 -32.88
CA PRO A 237 -60.14 -21.43 -31.87
C PRO A 237 -59.08 -22.10 -30.96
N GLU A 238 -59.63 -22.39 -29.78
CA GLU A 238 -59.08 -23.22 -28.72
C GLU A 238 -58.88 -24.68 -29.14
N THR A 239 -57.88 -25.33 -28.52
CA THR A 239 -58.03 -26.72 -28.06
C THR A 239 -57.03 -27.01 -26.93
N LYS A 240 -57.56 -27.46 -25.81
CA LYS A 240 -57.01 -28.16 -24.66
C LYS A 240 -57.58 -29.61 -24.77
N PRO A 241 -57.22 -30.61 -23.96
CA PRO A 241 -56.01 -31.03 -23.26
C PRO A 241 -55.67 -32.53 -23.53
N GLU A 242 -54.72 -33.11 -22.83
CA GLU A 242 -54.72 -34.46 -22.22
C GLU A 242 -53.30 -34.95 -21.97
N THR A 243 -53.06 -35.26 -20.82
CA THR A 243 -53.03 -36.42 -19.88
C THR A 243 -51.68 -37.08 -19.72
N LYS A 244 -51.29 -37.12 -18.46
CA LYS A 244 -50.28 -37.99 -17.83
C LYS A 244 -50.64 -39.47 -18.05
N PRO A 245 -49.69 -40.42 -18.05
CA PRO A 245 -49.67 -41.33 -16.92
C PRO A 245 -48.32 -41.65 -16.29
N GLU A 246 -48.45 -42.03 -15.03
CA GLU A 246 -47.46 -42.59 -14.11
C GLU A 246 -46.98 -44.01 -14.51
N THR A 247 -46.00 -44.45 -13.66
CA THR A 247 -45.54 -45.84 -13.34
C THR A 247 -44.37 -46.33 -14.19
N LYS A 248 -43.30 -46.74 -13.60
CA LYS A 248 -42.95 -47.60 -12.47
C LYS A 248 -41.55 -47.22 -11.92
#